data_6869c7f4bb6781460a2ff8e70c178829
#
_entry.id   6869c7f4bb6781460a2ff8e70c178829
#
_cell.length_a   1.000
_cell.length_b   1.000
_cell.length_c   1.000
_cell.angle_alpha   90.00
_cell.angle_beta   90.00
_cell.angle_gamma   90.00
#
_symmetry.space_group_name_H-M   'P 1'
#
loop_
_entity.id
_entity.type
_entity.pdbx_description
1 polymer ?
#
loop_
_entity_poly.entity_id
_entity_poly.type
_entity_poly.pdbx_seq_one_letter_code
_entity_poly.pdbx_strand_id
1 'polypeptide(L)'
;MDKKEFALQEHEKWHGKIEVIAHAPIHNSEELAVAYTPGVAEPCLKISENVDLSYVYTRRSNLVAVVTDGTAVLGLGDIGPEAGMPVMEGKCALFKTFGDVDAFPLCIRSKEVDDIVNTVKLLAGSFGGVNLEDISAPRCFEIEKRLKEVCDIPIFHDDQHGTAIVTLAAMINALKLVNKKIEDIEVVVNGAGAAGVAITKLLMSKGLKKVILCDRKGAIYKGRDGLNSIKEEMAEISNLDMKKGGLADVIKGADVFVGVSAPGSLTKEMVRSMAKDPIIFAMANPIPEILPSEAIEAGAKIVGTGRSDFPNQINKVLAFHGIFRGALDVHARDINDAMKLAAAEAIANVIPENEITPEYIIPDAFNPAVKEAVSSAVKEAARKTGVARI
;
A
#
# COMPACT_ATOMS: atom_id res chain seq x y z
N MET A 1 -11.56 -30.60 -7.00
CA MET A 1 -10.14 -30.27 -6.75
C MET A 1 -10.09 -29.21 -5.66
N ASP A 2 -9.27 -29.42 -4.65
CA ASP A 2 -9.07 -28.41 -3.60
C ASP A 2 -8.42 -27.16 -4.22
N LYS A 3 -8.87 -25.96 -3.80
CA LYS A 3 -8.30 -24.69 -4.29
C LYS A 3 -6.78 -24.58 -4.09
N LYS A 4 -6.26 -25.18 -3.02
CA LYS A 4 -4.81 -25.19 -2.73
C LYS A 4 -4.03 -26.04 -3.72
N GLU A 5 -4.53 -27.25 -3.99
CA GLU A 5 -3.93 -28.15 -4.96
C GLU A 5 -3.97 -27.55 -6.38
N PHE A 6 -5.09 -26.96 -6.76
CA PHE A 6 -5.21 -26.24 -8.03
C PHE A 6 -4.20 -25.10 -8.16
N ALA A 7 -4.01 -24.32 -7.10
CA ALA A 7 -3.04 -23.23 -7.11
C ALA A 7 -1.60 -23.73 -7.31
N LEU A 8 -1.21 -24.85 -6.66
CA LEU A 8 0.12 -25.46 -6.86
C LEU A 8 0.33 -25.91 -8.29
N GLN A 9 -0.66 -26.61 -8.88
CA GLN A 9 -0.59 -27.10 -10.26
C GLN A 9 -0.46 -25.96 -11.27
N GLU A 10 -1.21 -24.86 -11.09
CA GLU A 10 -1.12 -23.69 -11.98
C GLU A 10 0.24 -22.98 -11.83
N HIS A 11 0.79 -22.85 -10.61
CA HIS A 11 2.12 -22.27 -10.42
C HIS A 11 3.23 -23.11 -11.04
N GLU A 12 3.15 -24.44 -10.95
CA GLU A 12 4.06 -25.35 -11.65
C GLU A 12 3.98 -25.19 -13.16
N LYS A 13 2.76 -25.14 -13.71
CA LYS A 13 2.51 -24.98 -15.16
C LYS A 13 3.00 -23.62 -15.69
N TRP A 14 2.86 -22.54 -14.94
CA TRP A 14 3.31 -21.21 -15.36
C TRP A 14 4.84 -21.08 -15.38
N HIS A 15 5.59 -21.85 -14.59
CA HIS A 15 7.04 -21.71 -14.42
C HIS A 15 7.47 -20.28 -14.02
N GLY A 16 6.68 -19.63 -13.17
CA GLY A 16 6.77 -18.21 -12.83
C GLY A 16 5.64 -17.38 -13.46
N LYS A 17 5.39 -16.20 -12.91
CA LYS A 17 4.27 -15.32 -13.33
C LYS A 17 4.69 -14.18 -14.26
N ILE A 18 6.00 -14.03 -14.46
CA ILE A 18 6.58 -12.96 -15.29
C ILE A 18 7.60 -13.54 -16.26
N GLU A 19 7.78 -12.83 -17.38
CA GLU A 19 8.83 -13.08 -18.35
C GLU A 19 9.46 -11.77 -18.79
N VAL A 20 10.67 -11.81 -19.35
CA VAL A 20 11.36 -10.67 -19.95
C VAL A 20 11.32 -10.83 -21.46
N ILE A 21 10.76 -9.84 -22.15
CA ILE A 21 10.66 -9.82 -23.62
C ILE A 21 11.50 -8.68 -24.20
N ALA A 22 12.10 -8.91 -25.36
CA ALA A 22 12.81 -7.87 -26.09
C ALA A 22 11.82 -6.95 -26.82
N HIS A 23 11.96 -5.64 -26.65
CA HIS A 23 11.19 -4.63 -27.40
C HIS A 23 11.89 -4.24 -28.70
N ALA A 24 13.22 -4.26 -28.72
CA ALA A 24 13.98 -3.96 -29.93
C ALA A 24 13.87 -5.12 -30.94
N PRO A 25 13.60 -4.86 -32.23
CA PRO A 25 13.69 -5.89 -33.25
C PRO A 25 15.17 -6.25 -33.46
N ILE A 26 15.49 -7.54 -33.46
CA ILE A 26 16.83 -8.08 -33.73
C ILE A 26 16.67 -9.31 -34.63
N HIS A 27 16.32 -9.09 -35.88
CA HIS A 27 16.05 -10.15 -36.85
C HIS A 27 17.12 -10.23 -37.96
N ASN A 28 17.99 -9.22 -38.09
CA ASN A 28 19.02 -9.13 -39.11
C ASN A 28 20.21 -8.29 -38.60
N SER A 29 21.30 -8.27 -39.38
CA SER A 29 22.54 -7.57 -39.02
C SER A 29 22.40 -6.06 -38.90
N GLU A 30 21.50 -5.44 -39.66
CA GLU A 30 21.26 -3.99 -39.60
C GLU A 30 20.55 -3.63 -38.29
N GLU A 31 19.50 -4.34 -37.92
CA GLU A 31 18.79 -4.18 -36.65
C GLU A 31 19.72 -4.45 -35.46
N LEU A 32 20.54 -5.49 -35.52
CA LEU A 32 21.54 -5.79 -34.51
C LEU A 32 22.54 -4.65 -34.36
N ALA A 33 23.02 -4.06 -35.45
CA ALA A 33 23.95 -2.96 -35.42
C ALA A 33 23.39 -1.68 -34.77
N VAL A 34 22.08 -1.47 -34.90
CA VAL A 34 21.37 -0.36 -34.22
C VAL A 34 21.11 -0.68 -32.74
N ALA A 35 20.60 -1.88 -32.46
CA ALA A 35 20.19 -2.26 -31.10
C ALA A 35 21.36 -2.55 -30.17
N TYR A 36 22.52 -2.93 -30.72
CA TYR A 36 23.72 -3.28 -29.95
C TYR A 36 24.95 -2.57 -30.53
N THR A 37 25.93 -3.28 -31.04
CA THR A 37 27.20 -2.70 -31.51
C THR A 37 27.18 -2.48 -33.02
N PRO A 38 27.48 -1.26 -33.53
CA PRO A 38 27.99 -0.07 -32.82
C PRO A 38 26.96 0.94 -32.34
N GLY A 39 25.71 0.88 -32.76
CA GLY A 39 24.66 1.90 -32.54
C GLY A 39 24.40 2.25 -31.07
N VAL A 40 24.50 1.27 -30.17
CA VAL A 40 24.30 1.47 -28.73
C VAL A 40 25.22 2.49 -28.08
N ALA A 41 26.37 2.85 -28.72
CA ALA A 41 27.29 3.86 -28.21
C ALA A 41 26.61 5.25 -28.12
N GLU A 42 25.74 5.60 -29.06
CA GLU A 42 25.12 6.93 -29.11
C GLU A 42 24.22 7.20 -27.87
N PRO A 43 23.24 6.36 -27.52
CA PRO A 43 22.49 6.58 -26.29
C PRO A 43 23.38 6.52 -25.02
N CYS A 44 24.42 5.70 -24.97
CA CYS A 44 25.37 5.69 -23.85
C CYS A 44 26.08 7.04 -23.68
N LEU A 45 26.58 7.66 -24.77
CA LEU A 45 27.17 8.96 -24.73
C LEU A 45 26.17 10.04 -24.27
N LYS A 46 24.98 10.03 -24.79
CA LYS A 46 23.92 10.96 -24.36
C LYS A 46 23.57 10.84 -22.87
N ILE A 47 23.47 9.63 -22.35
CA ILE A 47 23.21 9.40 -20.93
C ILE A 47 24.40 9.84 -20.06
N SER A 48 25.64 9.66 -20.54
CA SER A 48 26.84 10.12 -19.82
C SER A 48 26.92 11.65 -19.72
N GLU A 49 26.38 12.38 -20.70
CA GLU A 49 26.27 13.84 -20.68
C GLU A 49 25.13 14.31 -19.76
N ASN A 50 24.01 13.58 -19.74
CA ASN A 50 22.84 13.88 -18.92
C ASN A 50 22.13 12.59 -18.48
N VAL A 51 22.28 12.24 -17.20
CA VAL A 51 21.74 11.00 -16.60
C VAL A 51 20.22 10.89 -16.74
N ASP A 52 19.47 11.99 -16.76
CA ASP A 52 18.02 11.97 -16.92
C ASP A 52 17.58 11.41 -18.29
N LEU A 53 18.45 11.42 -19.30
CA LEU A 53 18.19 10.76 -20.58
C LEU A 53 18.11 9.23 -20.47
N SER A 54 18.52 8.63 -19.35
CA SER A 54 18.28 7.22 -19.07
C SER A 54 16.78 6.89 -19.01
N TYR A 55 15.92 7.83 -18.62
CA TYR A 55 14.47 7.66 -18.69
C TYR A 55 13.92 7.68 -20.13
N VAL A 56 14.67 8.22 -21.09
CA VAL A 56 14.29 8.27 -22.51
C VAL A 56 14.79 7.04 -23.26
N TYR A 57 16.04 6.66 -23.04
CA TYR A 57 16.72 5.66 -23.85
C TYR A 57 16.77 4.27 -23.23
N THR A 58 16.25 4.09 -22.01
CA THR A 58 16.21 2.78 -21.35
C THR A 58 14.84 2.48 -20.73
N ARG A 59 14.65 1.25 -20.31
CA ARG A 59 13.40 0.83 -19.63
C ARG A 59 13.27 1.41 -18.23
N ARG A 60 14.24 2.14 -17.72
CA ARG A 60 14.20 2.85 -16.43
C ARG A 60 12.92 3.68 -16.25
N SER A 61 12.41 4.29 -17.31
CA SER A 61 11.17 5.08 -17.28
C SER A 61 9.93 4.30 -16.85
N ASN A 62 9.91 2.97 -17.02
CA ASN A 62 8.75 2.14 -16.75
C ASN A 62 9.03 0.91 -15.89
N LEU A 63 10.20 0.81 -15.27
CA LEU A 63 10.62 -0.37 -14.51
C LEU A 63 10.67 -0.09 -13.01
N VAL A 64 9.96 -0.91 -12.21
CA VAL A 64 9.91 -0.85 -10.75
C VAL A 64 10.57 -2.08 -10.15
N ALA A 65 11.43 -1.89 -9.14
CA ALA A 65 11.91 -2.99 -8.31
C ALA A 65 10.87 -3.32 -7.22
N VAL A 66 10.47 -4.59 -7.11
CA VAL A 66 9.68 -5.11 -5.99
C VAL A 66 10.61 -5.79 -5.02
N VAL A 67 10.88 -5.16 -3.89
CA VAL A 67 11.94 -5.55 -2.94
C VAL A 67 11.33 -6.14 -1.68
N THR A 68 11.83 -7.31 -1.28
CA THR A 68 11.44 -7.99 -0.02
C THR A 68 12.62 -8.67 0.64
N ASP A 69 12.53 -8.89 1.96
CA ASP A 69 13.37 -9.83 2.71
C ASP A 69 12.57 -11.06 3.19
N GLY A 70 11.28 -11.13 2.86
CA GLY A 70 10.39 -12.24 3.16
C GLY A 70 10.03 -12.39 4.64
N THR A 71 10.12 -11.30 5.45
CA THR A 71 9.91 -11.37 6.90
C THR A 71 8.48 -11.09 7.36
N ALA A 72 7.59 -10.66 6.45
CA ALA A 72 6.19 -10.37 6.77
C ALA A 72 5.23 -10.83 5.67
N VAL A 73 5.49 -12.00 5.09
CA VAL A 73 4.69 -12.54 3.98
C VAL A 73 3.28 -12.86 4.44
N LEU A 74 2.31 -12.37 3.71
CA LEU A 74 0.87 -12.38 3.97
C LEU A 74 0.35 -13.63 4.67
N GLY A 75 0.01 -13.53 5.96
CA GLY A 75 -0.54 -14.61 6.78
C GLY A 75 0.44 -15.75 7.12
N LEU A 76 1.65 -15.75 6.53
CA LEU A 76 2.69 -16.77 6.74
C LEU A 76 3.82 -16.28 7.65
N GLY A 77 4.02 -14.96 7.74
CA GLY A 77 5.07 -14.36 8.57
C GLY A 77 6.45 -14.43 7.92
N ASP A 78 7.46 -14.73 8.72
CA ASP A 78 8.87 -14.80 8.31
C ASP A 78 9.18 -16.16 7.67
N ILE A 79 9.06 -16.24 6.36
CA ILE A 79 9.33 -17.45 5.57
C ILE A 79 10.59 -17.35 4.70
N GLY A 80 11.23 -16.18 4.72
CA GLY A 80 12.46 -15.91 3.96
C GLY A 80 12.21 -15.47 2.51
N PRO A 81 13.26 -14.93 1.88
CA PRO A 81 13.16 -14.27 0.59
C PRO A 81 12.76 -15.19 -0.57
N GLU A 82 13.31 -16.41 -0.65
CA GLU A 82 12.99 -17.34 -1.73
C GLU A 82 11.55 -17.84 -1.64
N ALA A 83 11.05 -18.13 -0.44
CA ALA A 83 9.68 -18.55 -0.24
C ALA A 83 8.68 -17.39 -0.46
N GLY A 84 9.12 -16.14 -0.35
CA GLY A 84 8.37 -14.95 -0.69
C GLY A 84 8.27 -14.66 -2.21
N MET A 85 9.16 -15.24 -3.04
CA MET A 85 9.22 -14.99 -4.48
C MET A 85 7.87 -15.13 -5.21
N PRO A 86 7.05 -16.17 -4.96
CA PRO A 86 5.76 -16.30 -5.64
C PRO A 86 4.80 -15.11 -5.37
N VAL A 87 4.89 -14.49 -4.20
CA VAL A 87 4.11 -13.28 -3.88
C VAL A 87 4.67 -12.08 -4.64
N MET A 88 5.99 -11.92 -4.69
CA MET A 88 6.66 -10.82 -5.39
C MET A 88 6.43 -10.87 -6.91
N GLU A 89 6.49 -12.05 -7.52
CA GLU A 89 6.08 -12.23 -8.92
C GLU A 89 4.61 -11.90 -9.15
N GLY A 90 3.74 -12.31 -8.21
CA GLY A 90 2.33 -11.92 -8.24
C GLY A 90 2.17 -10.39 -8.22
N LYS A 91 2.92 -9.71 -7.37
CA LYS A 91 2.96 -8.24 -7.32
C LYS A 91 3.41 -7.62 -8.64
N CYS A 92 4.46 -8.17 -9.25
CA CYS A 92 4.93 -7.72 -10.57
C CYS A 92 3.86 -7.92 -11.66
N ALA A 93 3.17 -9.06 -11.67
CA ALA A 93 2.07 -9.31 -12.60
C ALA A 93 0.92 -8.32 -12.42
N LEU A 94 0.57 -7.96 -11.18
CA LEU A 94 -0.45 -6.94 -10.90
C LEU A 94 -0.01 -5.55 -11.38
N PHE A 95 1.27 -5.17 -11.19
CA PHE A 95 1.82 -3.92 -11.73
C PHE A 95 1.64 -3.85 -13.25
N LYS A 96 1.95 -4.94 -13.96
CA LYS A 96 1.80 -4.99 -15.41
C LYS A 96 0.33 -4.96 -15.83
N THR A 97 -0.49 -5.82 -15.25
CA THR A 97 -1.89 -5.98 -15.65
C THR A 97 -2.71 -4.71 -15.42
N PHE A 98 -2.59 -4.10 -14.26
CA PHE A 98 -3.43 -2.95 -13.87
C PHE A 98 -2.79 -1.59 -14.15
N GLY A 99 -1.46 -1.50 -14.15
CA GLY A 99 -0.73 -0.24 -14.29
C GLY A 99 0.00 -0.06 -15.62
N ASP A 100 0.18 -1.13 -16.39
CA ASP A 100 1.15 -1.20 -17.49
C ASP A 100 2.56 -0.77 -17.05
N VAL A 101 2.93 -1.11 -15.83
CA VAL A 101 4.23 -0.90 -15.23
C VAL A 101 5.00 -2.21 -15.25
N ASP A 102 6.19 -2.22 -15.83
CA ASP A 102 7.07 -3.36 -15.74
C ASP A 102 7.66 -3.42 -14.33
N ALA A 103 7.69 -4.60 -13.75
CA ALA A 103 8.22 -4.76 -12.40
C ALA A 103 9.08 -6.03 -12.32
N PHE A 104 10.14 -5.97 -11.49
CA PHE A 104 11.05 -7.07 -11.31
C PHE A 104 11.25 -7.36 -9.80
N PRO A 105 11.15 -8.65 -9.36
CA PRO A 105 11.27 -9.01 -7.96
C PRO A 105 12.73 -9.10 -7.54
N LEU A 106 13.07 -8.49 -6.40
CA LEU A 106 14.38 -8.55 -5.76
C LEU A 106 14.22 -9.07 -4.33
N CYS A 107 14.48 -10.36 -4.12
CA CYS A 107 14.38 -11.01 -2.83
C CYS A 107 15.76 -11.05 -2.16
N ILE A 108 15.94 -10.25 -1.10
CA ILE A 108 17.25 -10.01 -0.48
C ILE A 108 17.47 -10.99 0.67
N ARG A 109 18.58 -11.73 0.65
CA ARG A 109 19.00 -12.70 1.70
C ARG A 109 19.66 -12.01 2.89
N SER A 110 19.05 -10.93 3.39
CA SER A 110 19.48 -10.28 4.63
C SER A 110 18.29 -9.64 5.33
N LYS A 111 18.34 -9.62 6.65
CA LYS A 111 17.39 -8.89 7.51
C LYS A 111 18.02 -7.61 8.08
N GLU A 112 19.27 -7.35 7.78
CA GLU A 112 19.97 -6.16 8.26
C GLU A 112 19.55 -4.94 7.44
N VAL A 113 19.17 -3.88 8.14
CA VAL A 113 18.71 -2.62 7.51
C VAL A 113 19.77 -2.07 6.56
N ASP A 114 21.04 -2.08 6.98
CA ASP A 114 22.17 -1.58 6.18
C ASP A 114 22.34 -2.35 4.87
N ASP A 115 22.22 -3.67 4.90
CA ASP A 115 22.35 -4.50 3.70
C ASP A 115 21.24 -4.20 2.69
N ILE A 116 19.99 -4.10 3.17
CA ILE A 116 18.84 -3.81 2.32
C ILE A 116 18.97 -2.40 1.71
N VAL A 117 19.27 -1.40 2.54
CA VAL A 117 19.42 0.00 2.08
C VAL A 117 20.57 0.13 1.08
N ASN A 118 21.72 -0.47 1.37
CA ASN A 118 22.87 -0.42 0.46
C ASN A 118 22.60 -1.15 -0.86
N THR A 119 21.96 -2.31 -0.82
CA THR A 119 21.60 -3.08 -2.02
C THR A 119 20.69 -2.27 -2.93
N VAL A 120 19.59 -1.72 -2.38
CA VAL A 120 18.63 -0.94 -3.16
C VAL A 120 19.26 0.34 -3.69
N LYS A 121 20.05 1.06 -2.88
CA LYS A 121 20.78 2.26 -3.30
C LYS A 121 21.69 2.00 -4.51
N LEU A 122 22.45 0.91 -4.48
CA LEU A 122 23.37 0.54 -5.56
C LEU A 122 22.63 0.17 -6.86
N LEU A 123 21.42 -0.37 -6.77
CA LEU A 123 20.58 -0.79 -7.90
C LEU A 123 19.65 0.32 -8.42
N ALA A 124 19.46 1.41 -7.67
CA ALA A 124 18.46 2.45 -7.96
C ALA A 124 18.59 3.07 -9.35
N GLY A 125 19.81 3.13 -9.91
CA GLY A 125 20.03 3.64 -11.26
C GLY A 125 19.38 2.83 -12.38
N SER A 126 18.99 1.58 -12.13
CA SER A 126 18.33 0.70 -13.11
C SER A 126 16.82 0.82 -13.13
N PHE A 127 16.22 1.49 -12.13
CA PHE A 127 14.77 1.53 -11.90
C PHE A 127 14.25 2.96 -11.90
N GLY A 128 12.95 3.10 -12.24
CA GLY A 128 12.21 4.35 -12.11
C GLY A 128 11.54 4.50 -10.75
N GLY A 129 11.48 3.43 -9.95
CA GLY A 129 10.93 3.43 -8.62
C GLY A 129 11.11 2.09 -7.90
N VAL A 130 10.86 2.08 -6.59
CA VAL A 130 11.00 0.91 -5.73
C VAL A 130 9.75 0.71 -4.90
N ASN A 131 9.14 -0.47 -5.01
CA ASN A 131 8.08 -0.96 -4.13
C ASN A 131 8.69 -1.90 -3.08
N LEU A 132 8.65 -1.49 -1.82
CA LEU A 132 8.98 -2.37 -0.70
C LEU A 132 7.75 -3.20 -0.34
N GLU A 133 7.92 -4.50 -0.15
CA GLU A 133 6.83 -5.45 0.11
C GLU A 133 7.23 -6.47 1.18
N ASP A 134 6.30 -6.84 2.05
CA ASP A 134 6.46 -7.94 3.03
C ASP A 134 7.71 -7.83 3.93
N ILE A 135 8.13 -6.61 4.28
CA ILE A 135 9.20 -6.33 5.23
C ILE A 135 8.61 -6.01 6.59
N SER A 136 9.02 -6.73 7.62
CA SER A 136 8.41 -6.62 8.95
C SER A 136 8.72 -5.29 9.67
N ALA A 137 7.71 -4.79 10.41
CA ALA A 137 7.91 -3.70 11.35
C ALA A 137 8.73 -4.19 12.58
N PRO A 138 9.57 -3.33 13.21
CA PRO A 138 9.73 -1.91 12.92
C PRO A 138 10.74 -1.58 11.81
N ARG A 139 11.50 -2.55 11.29
CA ARG A 139 12.59 -2.32 10.32
C ARG A 139 12.11 -1.65 9.02
N CYS A 140 10.91 -1.99 8.56
CA CYS A 140 10.33 -1.43 7.34
C CYS A 140 10.26 0.11 7.37
N PHE A 141 10.01 0.73 8.52
CA PHE A 141 9.96 2.18 8.65
C PHE A 141 11.34 2.83 8.47
N GLU A 142 12.36 2.23 9.08
CA GLU A 142 13.74 2.71 8.96
C GLU A 142 14.27 2.52 7.54
N ILE A 143 14.04 1.36 6.94
CA ILE A 143 14.45 1.05 5.56
C ILE A 143 13.84 2.05 4.59
N GLU A 144 12.52 2.27 4.63
CA GLU A 144 11.86 3.23 3.75
C GLU A 144 12.40 4.64 3.93
N LYS A 145 12.51 5.10 5.18
CA LYS A 145 13.02 6.44 5.51
C LYS A 145 14.42 6.65 4.93
N ARG A 146 15.34 5.74 5.21
CA ARG A 146 16.73 5.84 4.75
C ARG A 146 16.85 5.74 3.24
N LEU A 147 16.04 4.91 2.58
CA LEU A 147 16.03 4.83 1.12
C LEU A 147 15.53 6.13 0.48
N LYS A 148 14.52 6.78 1.04
CA LYS A 148 14.06 8.11 0.58
C LYS A 148 15.12 9.20 0.72
N GLU A 149 16.02 9.08 1.70
CA GLU A 149 17.13 10.02 1.91
C GLU A 149 18.28 9.82 0.91
N VAL A 150 18.50 8.59 0.43
CA VAL A 150 19.69 8.24 -0.39
C VAL A 150 19.38 7.93 -1.86
N CYS A 151 18.12 7.78 -2.23
CA CYS A 151 17.68 7.53 -3.60
C CYS A 151 16.94 8.75 -4.15
N ASP A 152 17.11 9.01 -5.45
CA ASP A 152 16.44 10.09 -6.18
C ASP A 152 15.24 9.60 -7.02
N ILE A 153 14.74 8.42 -6.71
CA ILE A 153 13.57 7.77 -7.32
C ILE A 153 12.53 7.46 -6.23
N PRO A 154 11.24 7.33 -6.59
CA PRO A 154 10.19 7.01 -5.64
C PRO A 154 10.46 5.72 -4.88
N ILE A 155 10.37 5.78 -3.55
CA ILE A 155 10.37 4.64 -2.65
C ILE A 155 8.99 4.57 -1.99
N PHE A 156 8.33 3.42 -2.05
CA PHE A 156 6.99 3.24 -1.54
C PHE A 156 6.83 1.88 -0.88
N HIS A 157 6.45 1.84 0.39
CA HIS A 157 6.17 0.60 1.11
C HIS A 157 4.67 0.31 1.05
N ASP A 158 4.25 -0.68 0.26
CA ASP A 158 2.85 -0.91 -0.02
C ASP A 158 2.03 -1.39 1.19
N ASP A 159 2.61 -2.21 2.08
CA ASP A 159 1.93 -2.65 3.31
C ASP A 159 1.63 -1.50 4.27
N GLN A 160 2.42 -0.43 4.21
CA GLN A 160 2.14 0.81 4.92
C GLN A 160 1.13 1.66 4.14
N HIS A 161 1.56 2.17 3.02
CA HIS A 161 0.89 3.28 2.32
C HIS A 161 -0.25 2.81 1.43
N GLY A 162 -0.11 1.66 0.74
CA GLY A 162 -1.19 1.11 -0.06
C GLY A 162 -2.43 0.82 0.78
N THR A 163 -2.22 0.15 1.93
CA THR A 163 -3.30 -0.13 2.88
C THR A 163 -3.92 1.15 3.44
N ALA A 164 -3.11 2.15 3.79
CA ALA A 164 -3.61 3.43 4.32
C ALA A 164 -4.46 4.20 3.27
N ILE A 165 -4.03 4.22 2.02
CA ILE A 165 -4.71 4.92 0.92
C ILE A 165 -6.09 4.30 0.66
N VAL A 166 -6.19 2.97 0.55
CA VAL A 166 -7.48 2.33 0.29
C VAL A 166 -8.42 2.41 1.49
N THR A 167 -7.87 2.42 2.73
CA THR A 167 -8.64 2.64 3.94
C THR A 167 -9.24 4.06 3.95
N LEU A 168 -8.44 5.08 3.63
CA LEU A 168 -8.93 6.45 3.53
C LEU A 168 -9.96 6.60 2.40
N ALA A 169 -9.75 5.96 1.24
CA ALA A 169 -10.71 5.98 0.14
C ALA A 169 -12.08 5.42 0.55
N ALA A 170 -12.10 4.25 1.20
CA ALA A 170 -13.33 3.67 1.74
C ALA A 170 -13.97 4.57 2.81
N MET A 171 -13.15 5.17 3.68
CA MET A 171 -13.59 6.08 4.74
C MET A 171 -14.31 7.31 4.17
N ILE A 172 -13.78 7.93 3.11
CA ILE A 172 -14.38 9.11 2.48
C ILE A 172 -15.84 8.82 2.07
N ASN A 173 -16.11 7.71 1.40
CA ASN A 173 -17.45 7.37 0.96
C ASN A 173 -18.34 6.85 2.10
N ALA A 174 -17.78 6.10 3.05
CA ALA A 174 -18.50 5.66 4.22
C ALA A 174 -19.02 6.84 5.06
N LEU A 175 -18.19 7.88 5.25
CA LEU A 175 -18.57 9.07 6.00
C LEU A 175 -19.69 9.87 5.32
N LYS A 176 -19.73 9.93 3.98
CA LYS A 176 -20.85 10.54 3.24
C LYS A 176 -22.18 9.86 3.58
N LEU A 177 -22.20 8.52 3.60
CA LEU A 177 -23.43 7.74 3.90
C LEU A 177 -23.97 7.95 5.31
N VAL A 178 -23.09 8.12 6.30
CA VAL A 178 -23.50 8.35 7.69
C VAL A 178 -23.59 9.84 8.05
N ASN A 179 -23.35 10.73 7.07
CA ASN A 179 -23.37 12.18 7.24
C ASN A 179 -22.48 12.67 8.39
N LYS A 180 -21.27 12.13 8.48
CA LYS A 180 -20.24 12.52 9.47
C LYS A 180 -19.04 13.15 8.76
N LYS A 181 -18.34 14.06 9.43
CA LYS A 181 -17.10 14.65 8.93
C LYS A 181 -15.89 14.04 9.61
N ILE A 182 -14.79 13.92 8.87
CA ILE A 182 -13.56 13.28 9.37
C ILE A 182 -12.98 14.00 10.60
N GLU A 183 -13.12 15.30 10.69
CA GLU A 183 -12.65 16.12 11.81
C GLU A 183 -13.44 15.94 13.11
N ASP A 184 -14.66 15.38 13.03
CA ASP A 184 -15.60 15.27 14.16
C ASP A 184 -15.70 13.85 14.72
N ILE A 185 -15.21 12.84 14.00
CA ILE A 185 -15.29 11.42 14.38
C ILE A 185 -14.14 10.98 15.29
N GLU A 186 -14.39 9.91 16.04
CA GLU A 186 -13.37 9.16 16.77
C GLU A 186 -13.12 7.81 16.08
N VAL A 187 -11.86 7.53 15.80
CA VAL A 187 -11.40 6.29 15.14
C VAL A 187 -10.55 5.46 16.09
N VAL A 188 -10.84 4.17 16.19
CA VAL A 188 -9.98 3.21 16.88
C VAL A 188 -9.32 2.31 15.84
N VAL A 189 -7.98 2.35 15.78
CA VAL A 189 -7.15 1.51 14.91
C VAL A 189 -6.58 0.37 15.75
N ASN A 190 -6.96 -0.86 15.47
CA ASN A 190 -6.48 -2.05 16.17
C ASN A 190 -5.41 -2.78 15.37
N GLY A 191 -4.16 -2.67 15.80
CA GLY A 191 -2.96 -3.18 15.14
C GLY A 191 -1.93 -2.08 14.91
N ALA A 192 -0.88 -2.02 15.74
CA ALA A 192 0.18 -1.01 15.70
C ALA A 192 1.42 -1.51 14.92
N GLY A 193 1.19 -2.20 13.82
CA GLY A 193 2.19 -2.60 12.83
C GLY A 193 2.31 -1.59 11.69
N ALA A 194 2.93 -2.01 10.58
CA ALA A 194 3.18 -1.18 9.41
C ALA A 194 1.90 -0.48 8.90
N ALA A 195 0.83 -1.24 8.68
CA ALA A 195 -0.44 -0.72 8.19
C ALA A 195 -1.11 0.24 9.19
N GLY A 196 -1.24 -0.16 10.46
CA GLY A 196 -1.95 0.66 11.47
C GLY A 196 -1.31 2.01 11.73
N VAL A 197 0.03 2.07 11.76
CA VAL A 197 0.78 3.33 11.88
C VAL A 197 0.53 4.22 10.66
N ALA A 198 0.64 3.67 9.45
CA ALA A 198 0.45 4.43 8.22
C ALA A 198 -1.00 4.91 8.04
N ILE A 199 -2.00 4.06 8.35
CA ILE A 199 -3.42 4.44 8.36
C ILE A 199 -3.65 5.62 9.30
N THR A 200 -3.17 5.52 10.54
CA THR A 200 -3.33 6.58 11.54
C THR A 200 -2.74 7.89 11.03
N LYS A 201 -1.50 7.89 10.54
CA LYS A 201 -0.84 9.10 10.01
C LYS A 201 -1.60 9.69 8.82
N LEU A 202 -2.05 8.86 7.86
CA LEU A 202 -2.76 9.35 6.67
C LEU A 202 -4.15 9.91 7.00
N LEU A 203 -4.89 9.27 7.91
CA LEU A 203 -6.18 9.80 8.38
C LEU A 203 -6.01 11.13 9.10
N MET A 204 -4.97 11.28 9.92
CA MET A 204 -4.65 12.54 10.60
C MET A 204 -4.27 13.63 9.59
N SER A 205 -3.48 13.32 8.56
CA SER A 205 -3.14 14.29 7.50
C SER A 205 -4.36 14.71 6.67
N LYS A 206 -5.44 13.89 6.62
CA LYS A 206 -6.74 14.24 6.04
C LYS A 206 -7.60 15.09 6.97
N GLY A 207 -7.22 15.28 8.23
CA GLY A 207 -7.91 16.12 9.19
C GLY A 207 -8.56 15.38 10.37
N LEU A 208 -8.35 14.07 10.50
CA LEU A 208 -8.81 13.31 11.69
C LEU A 208 -8.11 13.83 12.95
N LYS A 209 -8.91 14.20 13.96
CA LYS A 209 -8.39 14.76 15.22
C LYS A 209 -8.35 13.76 16.36
N LYS A 210 -9.28 12.81 16.38
CA LYS A 210 -9.41 11.83 17.47
C LYS A 210 -9.16 10.43 16.95
N VAL A 211 -7.99 9.89 17.24
CA VAL A 211 -7.61 8.52 16.87
C VAL A 211 -6.91 7.84 18.05
N ILE A 212 -7.28 6.59 18.30
CA ILE A 212 -6.65 5.73 19.30
C ILE A 212 -6.05 4.53 18.57
N LEU A 213 -4.72 4.39 18.66
CA LEU A 213 -4.04 3.22 18.13
C LEU A 213 -3.88 2.18 19.24
N CYS A 214 -4.23 0.93 18.97
CA CYS A 214 -4.14 -0.20 19.88
C CYS A 214 -3.13 -1.24 19.41
N ASP A 215 -2.44 -1.85 20.35
CA ASP A 215 -1.69 -3.09 20.13
C ASP A 215 -2.19 -4.21 21.05
N ARG A 216 -1.46 -5.35 21.12
CA ARG A 216 -1.84 -6.50 21.95
C ARG A 216 -2.00 -6.17 23.45
N LYS A 217 -1.40 -5.08 23.93
CA LYS A 217 -1.50 -4.62 25.34
C LYS A 217 -2.59 -3.56 25.52
N GLY A 218 -3.35 -3.21 24.48
CA GLY A 218 -4.38 -2.19 24.50
C GLY A 218 -3.95 -0.85 23.88
N ALA A 219 -4.58 0.23 24.33
CA ALA A 219 -4.36 1.57 23.80
C ALA A 219 -2.92 2.04 23.95
N ILE A 220 -2.40 2.66 22.91
CA ILE A 220 -1.11 3.37 22.93
C ILE A 220 -1.38 4.79 23.43
N TYR A 221 -0.63 5.22 24.43
CA TYR A 221 -0.72 6.54 25.03
C TYR A 221 0.65 6.99 25.55
N LYS A 222 0.83 8.27 25.69
CA LYS A 222 2.09 8.88 26.19
C LYS A 222 2.45 8.37 27.58
N GLY A 223 3.68 7.86 27.72
CA GLY A 223 4.18 7.32 28.99
C GLY A 223 3.73 5.88 29.29
N ARG A 224 3.16 5.14 28.34
CA ARG A 224 2.93 3.70 28.46
C ARG A 224 4.24 2.93 28.38
N ASP A 225 4.48 2.04 29.33
CA ASP A 225 5.69 1.21 29.37
C ASP A 225 5.77 0.21 28.20
N GLY A 226 7.01 -0.04 27.72
CA GLY A 226 7.31 -1.06 26.72
C GLY A 226 6.88 -0.71 25.29
N LEU A 227 6.83 0.57 24.96
CA LEU A 227 6.72 1.06 23.59
C LEU A 227 8.08 0.97 22.89
N ASN A 228 8.08 0.68 21.59
CA ASN A 228 9.22 0.91 20.72
C ASN A 228 9.17 2.35 20.16
N SER A 229 10.23 2.80 19.49
CA SER A 229 10.37 4.18 18.99
C SER A 229 9.19 4.65 18.15
N ILE A 230 8.68 3.82 17.23
CA ILE A 230 7.54 4.19 16.39
C ILE A 230 6.23 4.31 17.19
N LYS A 231 6.05 3.45 18.21
CA LYS A 231 4.88 3.54 19.09
C LYS A 231 4.99 4.72 20.07
N GLU A 232 6.19 5.09 20.46
CA GLU A 232 6.44 6.34 21.22
C GLU A 232 6.06 7.55 20.38
N GLU A 233 6.51 7.61 19.12
CA GLU A 233 6.10 8.65 18.17
C GLU A 233 4.57 8.71 18.04
N MET A 234 3.92 7.54 17.85
CA MET A 234 2.46 7.49 17.74
C MET A 234 1.75 7.92 19.01
N ALA A 235 2.30 7.62 20.19
CA ALA A 235 1.75 8.05 21.47
C ALA A 235 1.79 9.58 21.68
N GLU A 236 2.72 10.28 21.02
CA GLU A 236 2.80 11.75 21.08
C GLU A 236 1.74 12.44 20.19
N ILE A 237 1.33 11.80 19.07
CA ILE A 237 0.44 12.42 18.09
C ILE A 237 -0.99 11.87 18.13
N SER A 238 -1.23 10.68 18.68
CA SER A 238 -2.54 10.05 18.80
C SER A 238 -3.01 9.92 20.25
N ASN A 239 -4.29 9.55 20.46
CA ASN A 239 -4.86 9.35 21.80
C ASN A 239 -4.57 10.52 22.77
N LEU A 240 -4.79 11.75 22.29
CA LEU A 240 -4.50 12.96 23.08
C LEU A 240 -5.32 13.06 24.37
N ASP A 241 -6.49 12.39 24.42
CA ASP A 241 -7.33 12.28 25.62
C ASP A 241 -6.79 11.26 26.65
N MET A 242 -5.64 10.64 26.37
CA MET A 242 -4.97 9.67 27.28
C MET A 242 -5.87 8.51 27.70
N LYS A 243 -6.77 8.04 26.83
CA LYS A 243 -7.62 6.87 27.09
C LYS A 243 -6.75 5.63 27.27
N LYS A 244 -7.05 4.85 28.32
CA LYS A 244 -6.31 3.66 28.72
C LYS A 244 -7.20 2.44 28.70
N GLY A 245 -6.60 1.26 28.69
CA GLY A 245 -7.32 -0.02 28.73
C GLY A 245 -7.18 -0.82 27.44
N GLY A 246 -7.93 -1.91 27.35
CA GLY A 246 -7.99 -2.77 26.17
C GLY A 246 -8.88 -2.20 25.08
N LEU A 247 -8.97 -2.93 23.95
CA LEU A 247 -9.84 -2.54 22.85
C LEU A 247 -11.29 -2.32 23.30
N ALA A 248 -11.83 -3.22 24.13
CA ALA A 248 -13.19 -3.13 24.65
C ALA A 248 -13.47 -1.86 25.49
N ASP A 249 -12.44 -1.26 26.05
CA ASP A 249 -12.57 -0.04 26.85
C ASP A 249 -12.60 1.21 25.98
N VAL A 250 -11.71 1.27 24.99
CA VAL A 250 -11.50 2.48 24.18
C VAL A 250 -12.39 2.58 22.95
N ILE A 251 -13.01 1.48 22.53
CA ILE A 251 -13.94 1.47 21.38
C ILE A 251 -15.32 2.06 21.72
N LYS A 252 -15.66 2.18 23.03
CA LYS A 252 -16.95 2.72 23.47
C LYS A 252 -17.14 4.15 22.99
N GLY A 253 -18.20 4.36 22.21
CA GLY A 253 -18.51 5.66 21.64
C GLY A 253 -17.68 6.05 20.41
N ALA A 254 -16.77 5.20 19.95
CA ALA A 254 -16.04 5.44 18.70
C ALA A 254 -16.96 5.31 17.48
N ASP A 255 -16.73 6.15 16.46
CA ASP A 255 -17.49 6.15 15.21
C ASP A 255 -17.02 5.08 14.23
N VAL A 256 -15.72 4.81 14.24
CA VAL A 256 -15.07 3.92 13.27
C VAL A 256 -14.10 2.98 13.96
N PHE A 257 -14.16 1.72 13.59
CA PHE A 257 -13.14 0.71 13.89
C PHE A 257 -12.36 0.38 12.63
N VAL A 258 -11.04 0.35 12.73
CA VAL A 258 -10.14 -0.10 11.67
C VAL A 258 -9.26 -1.23 12.23
N GLY A 259 -9.48 -2.45 11.76
CA GLY A 259 -8.74 -3.65 12.17
C GLY A 259 -7.66 -4.02 11.16
N VAL A 260 -6.42 -4.13 11.62
CA VAL A 260 -5.25 -4.66 10.88
C VAL A 260 -4.42 -5.54 11.82
N SER A 261 -5.10 -6.41 12.58
CA SER A 261 -4.48 -7.15 13.68
C SER A 261 -4.71 -8.67 13.57
N ALA A 262 -5.64 -9.18 14.32
CA ALA A 262 -5.84 -10.63 14.48
C ALA A 262 -7.33 -11.01 14.35
N PRO A 263 -7.61 -12.22 13.84
CA PRO A 263 -8.96 -12.74 13.75
C PRO A 263 -9.72 -12.67 15.07
N GLY A 264 -11.03 -12.33 15.00
CA GLY A 264 -11.92 -12.37 16.16
C GLY A 264 -11.62 -11.36 17.27
N SER A 265 -10.79 -10.35 17.01
CA SER A 265 -10.46 -9.34 18.03
C SER A 265 -11.56 -8.32 18.29
N LEU A 266 -12.56 -8.20 17.41
CA LEU A 266 -13.74 -7.36 17.59
C LEU A 266 -14.98 -8.22 17.87
N THR A 267 -15.69 -7.95 18.99
CA THR A 267 -16.89 -8.70 19.35
C THR A 267 -18.17 -7.91 19.05
N LYS A 268 -19.31 -8.60 18.98
CA LYS A 268 -20.65 -7.97 18.81
C LYS A 268 -20.94 -6.94 19.92
N GLU A 269 -20.53 -7.22 21.15
CA GLU A 269 -20.71 -6.32 22.31
C GLU A 269 -19.91 -5.03 22.12
N MET A 270 -18.69 -5.15 21.61
CA MET A 270 -17.86 -3.96 21.28
C MET A 270 -18.54 -3.12 20.20
N VAL A 271 -19.02 -3.73 19.11
CA VAL A 271 -19.76 -3.01 18.06
C VAL A 271 -21.02 -2.30 18.62
N ARG A 272 -21.80 -2.96 19.48
CA ARG A 272 -22.97 -2.35 20.12
C ARG A 272 -22.63 -1.17 21.03
N SER A 273 -21.40 -1.11 21.54
CA SER A 273 -20.93 -0.02 22.42
C SER A 273 -20.41 1.20 21.66
N MET A 274 -20.27 1.11 20.36
CA MET A 274 -19.81 2.21 19.51
C MET A 274 -20.87 3.32 19.35
N ALA A 275 -20.50 4.40 18.71
CA ALA A 275 -21.40 5.49 18.39
C ALA A 275 -22.53 5.05 17.42
N LYS A 276 -23.52 5.92 17.24
CA LYS A 276 -24.59 5.69 16.27
C LYS A 276 -24.01 5.55 14.85
N ASP A 277 -24.58 4.63 14.07
CA ASP A 277 -24.17 4.32 12.69
C ASP A 277 -22.65 4.00 12.57
N PRO A 278 -22.13 2.99 13.30
CA PRO A 278 -20.71 2.70 13.31
C PRO A 278 -20.23 2.12 11.98
N ILE A 279 -18.98 2.44 11.63
CA ILE A 279 -18.28 1.95 10.45
C ILE A 279 -17.22 0.95 10.91
N ILE A 280 -17.20 -0.24 10.31
CA ILE A 280 -16.26 -1.31 10.65
C ILE A 280 -15.43 -1.69 9.43
N PHE A 281 -14.12 -1.48 9.50
CA PHE A 281 -13.15 -1.98 8.52
C PHE A 281 -12.31 -3.09 9.16
N ALA A 282 -12.73 -4.35 8.97
CA ALA A 282 -12.09 -5.53 9.54
C ALA A 282 -11.20 -6.18 8.47
N MET A 283 -9.92 -5.76 8.40
CA MET A 283 -9.04 -6.04 7.26
C MET A 283 -8.03 -7.16 7.52
N ALA A 284 -8.06 -7.84 8.66
CA ALA A 284 -7.22 -9.00 8.90
C ALA A 284 -7.49 -10.12 7.89
N ASN A 285 -6.43 -10.77 7.43
CA ASN A 285 -6.47 -11.87 6.48
C ASN A 285 -5.77 -13.13 7.07
N PRO A 286 -6.28 -14.35 6.80
CA PRO A 286 -7.44 -14.70 5.95
C PRO A 286 -8.79 -14.57 6.66
N ILE A 287 -8.82 -14.40 7.97
CA ILE A 287 -10.04 -14.27 8.79
C ILE A 287 -10.08 -12.85 9.37
N PRO A 288 -11.19 -12.09 9.17
CA PRO A 288 -11.31 -10.73 9.67
C PRO A 288 -11.45 -10.69 11.20
N GLU A 289 -11.29 -9.50 11.79
CA GLU A 289 -11.48 -9.24 13.22
C GLU A 289 -12.92 -9.55 13.70
N ILE A 290 -13.90 -9.39 12.82
CA ILE A 290 -15.30 -9.81 12.99
C ILE A 290 -15.86 -10.14 11.60
N LEU A 291 -16.75 -11.12 11.51
CA LEU A 291 -17.44 -11.42 10.26
C LEU A 291 -18.44 -10.29 9.91
N PRO A 292 -18.60 -9.92 8.63
CA PRO A 292 -19.52 -8.85 8.21
C PRO A 292 -20.96 -9.08 8.71
N SER A 293 -21.46 -10.30 8.64
CA SER A 293 -22.80 -10.65 9.14
C SER A 293 -22.96 -10.39 10.64
N GLU A 294 -21.94 -10.69 11.44
CA GLU A 294 -21.94 -10.46 12.87
C GLU A 294 -21.86 -8.98 13.23
N ALA A 295 -21.07 -8.21 12.49
CA ALA A 295 -20.96 -6.77 12.65
C ALA A 295 -22.30 -6.07 12.32
N ILE A 296 -22.95 -6.44 11.22
CA ILE A 296 -24.27 -5.91 10.82
C ILE A 296 -25.33 -6.27 11.85
N GLU A 297 -25.38 -7.54 12.31
CA GLU A 297 -26.30 -7.97 13.38
C GLU A 297 -26.09 -7.18 14.69
N ALA A 298 -24.86 -6.79 14.96
CA ALA A 298 -24.51 -5.97 16.12
C ALA A 298 -24.84 -4.47 15.95
N GLY A 299 -25.26 -4.03 14.76
CA GLY A 299 -25.67 -2.66 14.48
C GLY A 299 -24.68 -1.83 13.67
N ALA A 300 -23.66 -2.46 13.09
CA ALA A 300 -22.77 -1.76 12.16
C ALA A 300 -23.56 -1.24 10.94
N LYS A 301 -23.33 0.01 10.59
CA LYS A 301 -23.99 0.65 9.44
C LYS A 301 -23.29 0.30 8.13
N ILE A 302 -21.97 0.23 8.17
CA ILE A 302 -21.12 -0.06 7.02
C ILE A 302 -20.02 -1.03 7.47
N VAL A 303 -19.79 -2.05 6.66
CA VAL A 303 -18.70 -3.02 6.89
C VAL A 303 -17.87 -3.17 5.63
N GLY A 304 -16.55 -3.08 5.77
CA GLY A 304 -15.58 -3.42 4.75
C GLY A 304 -14.57 -4.44 5.28
N THR A 305 -14.02 -5.26 4.39
CA THR A 305 -13.01 -6.27 4.74
C THR A 305 -11.87 -6.30 3.72
N GLY A 306 -10.77 -7.00 4.03
CA GLY A 306 -9.72 -7.30 3.05
C GLY A 306 -10.05 -8.43 2.07
N ARG A 307 -11.20 -9.10 2.21
CA ARG A 307 -11.57 -10.30 1.45
C ARG A 307 -12.42 -9.97 0.24
N SER A 308 -12.18 -10.70 -0.86
CA SER A 308 -12.91 -10.54 -2.13
C SER A 308 -14.29 -11.24 -2.17
N ASP A 309 -14.60 -12.06 -1.18
CA ASP A 309 -15.86 -12.79 -1.08
C ASP A 309 -16.95 -12.04 -0.27
N PHE A 310 -16.66 -10.81 0.15
CA PHE A 310 -17.59 -9.90 0.81
C PHE A 310 -17.66 -8.55 0.07
N PRO A 311 -18.77 -7.81 0.21
CA PRO A 311 -18.85 -6.43 -0.25
C PRO A 311 -17.76 -5.54 0.35
N ASN A 312 -17.44 -4.44 -0.32
CA ASN A 312 -16.46 -3.45 0.13
C ASN A 312 -15.08 -4.05 0.41
N GLN A 313 -14.50 -4.74 -0.58
CA GLN A 313 -13.14 -5.24 -0.46
C GLN A 313 -12.15 -4.07 -0.41
N ILE A 314 -11.58 -3.81 0.77
CA ILE A 314 -10.54 -2.80 0.97
C ILE A 314 -9.20 -3.46 0.65
N ASN A 315 -8.75 -3.31 -0.61
CA ASN A 315 -7.57 -3.99 -1.12
C ASN A 315 -6.61 -2.98 -1.76
N LYS A 316 -5.35 -3.02 -1.32
CA LYS A 316 -4.25 -2.17 -1.81
C LYS A 316 -3.98 -2.29 -3.32
N VAL A 317 -4.51 -3.33 -3.99
CA VAL A 317 -4.48 -3.43 -5.46
C VAL A 317 -5.11 -2.22 -6.15
N LEU A 318 -6.05 -1.52 -5.54
CA LEU A 318 -6.64 -0.30 -6.09
C LEU A 318 -5.67 0.90 -6.12
N ALA A 319 -4.58 0.86 -5.35
CA ALA A 319 -3.72 2.03 -5.12
C ALA A 319 -2.39 1.94 -5.87
N PHE A 320 -1.55 0.95 -5.57
CA PHE A 320 -0.12 0.98 -5.89
C PHE A 320 0.19 1.11 -7.39
N HIS A 321 -0.55 0.40 -8.26
CA HIS A 321 -0.28 0.42 -9.70
C HIS A 321 -0.55 1.81 -10.32
N GLY A 322 -1.65 2.47 -9.92
CA GLY A 322 -1.97 3.82 -10.37
C GLY A 322 -1.02 4.87 -9.82
N ILE A 323 -0.59 4.70 -8.56
CA ILE A 323 0.40 5.59 -7.92
C ILE A 323 1.74 5.53 -8.66
N PHE A 324 2.27 4.32 -8.91
CA PHE A 324 3.52 4.19 -9.66
C PHE A 324 3.37 4.63 -11.12
N ARG A 325 2.23 4.35 -11.78
CA ARG A 325 1.98 4.87 -13.13
C ARG A 325 2.05 6.40 -13.15
N GLY A 326 1.37 7.07 -12.22
CA GLY A 326 1.41 8.52 -12.13
C GLY A 326 2.79 9.09 -11.78
N ALA A 327 3.52 8.45 -10.86
CA ALA A 327 4.87 8.87 -10.49
C ALA A 327 5.87 8.67 -11.63
N LEU A 328 5.81 7.53 -12.35
CA LEU A 328 6.68 7.24 -13.48
C LEU A 328 6.41 8.17 -14.68
N ASP A 329 5.15 8.50 -14.97
CA ASP A 329 4.77 9.38 -16.09
C ASP A 329 5.37 10.78 -15.98
N VAL A 330 5.70 11.23 -14.78
CA VAL A 330 6.32 12.54 -14.54
C VAL A 330 7.75 12.43 -14.00
N HIS A 331 8.32 11.24 -14.06
CA HIS A 331 9.66 10.92 -13.52
C HIS A 331 9.83 11.49 -12.11
N ALA A 332 8.87 11.24 -11.22
CA ALA A 332 8.87 11.80 -9.86
C ALA A 332 10.10 11.34 -9.06
N ARG A 333 10.57 12.20 -8.14
CA ARG A 333 11.67 11.88 -7.21
C ARG A 333 11.17 11.19 -5.94
N ASP A 334 9.91 11.38 -5.60
CA ASP A 334 9.27 10.84 -4.39
C ASP A 334 7.80 10.56 -4.64
N ILE A 335 7.21 9.72 -3.80
CA ILE A 335 5.77 9.59 -3.57
C ILE A 335 5.49 10.18 -2.19
N ASN A 336 5.08 11.45 -2.14
CA ASN A 336 4.84 12.19 -0.91
C ASN A 336 3.39 12.07 -0.41
N ASP A 337 3.08 12.66 0.76
CA ASP A 337 1.76 12.55 1.38
C ASP A 337 0.66 13.22 0.56
N ALA A 338 0.96 14.32 -0.16
CA ALA A 338 -0.02 14.94 -1.04
C ALA A 338 -0.43 14.01 -2.19
N MET A 339 0.50 13.24 -2.75
CA MET A 339 0.22 12.25 -3.79
C MET A 339 -0.60 11.08 -3.23
N LYS A 340 -0.35 10.64 -1.99
CA LYS A 340 -1.12 9.59 -1.30
C LYS A 340 -2.54 10.03 -1.02
N LEU A 341 -2.74 11.27 -0.54
CA LEU A 341 -4.07 11.85 -0.33
C LEU A 341 -4.84 11.97 -1.64
N ALA A 342 -4.19 12.48 -2.70
CA ALA A 342 -4.80 12.60 -4.02
C ALA A 342 -5.22 11.22 -4.58
N ALA A 343 -4.40 10.18 -4.38
CA ALA A 343 -4.74 8.82 -4.77
C ALA A 343 -5.98 8.29 -4.03
N ALA A 344 -6.06 8.50 -2.72
CA ALA A 344 -7.22 8.08 -1.92
C ALA A 344 -8.51 8.78 -2.36
N GLU A 345 -8.46 10.09 -2.59
CA GLU A 345 -9.59 10.86 -3.10
C GLU A 345 -10.00 10.41 -4.51
N ALA A 346 -9.03 10.15 -5.38
CA ALA A 346 -9.29 9.67 -6.73
C ALA A 346 -10.00 8.31 -6.72
N ILE A 347 -9.55 7.36 -5.89
CA ILE A 347 -10.20 6.05 -5.74
C ILE A 347 -11.65 6.23 -5.24
N ALA A 348 -11.86 7.04 -4.21
CA ALA A 348 -13.20 7.31 -3.67
C ALA A 348 -14.14 7.89 -4.72
N ASN A 349 -13.65 8.85 -5.52
CA ASN A 349 -14.45 9.57 -6.52
C ASN A 349 -14.71 8.79 -7.81
N VAL A 350 -14.13 7.57 -7.97
CA VAL A 350 -14.52 6.66 -9.07
C VAL A 350 -15.99 6.26 -8.98
N ILE A 351 -16.53 6.19 -7.74
CA ILE A 351 -17.94 5.91 -7.52
C ILE A 351 -18.71 7.24 -7.51
N PRO A 352 -19.67 7.44 -8.43
CA PRO A 352 -20.57 8.59 -8.38
C PRO A 352 -21.32 8.66 -7.05
N GLU A 353 -21.54 9.85 -6.50
CA GLU A 353 -22.11 10.04 -5.16
C GLU A 353 -23.49 9.37 -5.01
N ASN A 354 -24.29 9.38 -6.07
CA ASN A 354 -25.62 8.76 -6.12
C ASN A 354 -25.59 7.23 -6.21
N GLU A 355 -24.42 6.62 -6.42
CA GLU A 355 -24.24 5.16 -6.47
C GLU A 355 -23.64 4.59 -5.18
N ILE A 356 -23.22 5.46 -4.24
CA ILE A 356 -22.64 5.02 -2.98
C ILE A 356 -23.72 4.39 -2.12
N THR A 357 -23.51 3.14 -1.69
CA THR A 357 -24.39 2.39 -0.78
C THR A 357 -23.59 1.75 0.36
N PRO A 358 -24.21 1.26 1.42
CA PRO A 358 -23.49 0.55 2.49
C PRO A 358 -22.68 -0.66 2.01
N GLU A 359 -23.05 -1.27 0.88
CA GLU A 359 -22.37 -2.39 0.24
C GLU A 359 -21.43 -1.97 -0.88
N TYR A 360 -21.38 -0.67 -1.23
CA TYR A 360 -20.54 -0.15 -2.33
C TYR A 360 -19.95 1.22 -1.99
N ILE A 361 -18.90 1.21 -1.14
CA ILE A 361 -18.15 2.42 -0.72
C ILE A 361 -16.77 2.53 -1.35
N ILE A 362 -16.31 1.46 -1.99
CA ILE A 362 -15.00 1.40 -2.67
C ILE A 362 -15.18 0.66 -4.00
N PRO A 363 -14.52 1.10 -5.10
CA PRO A 363 -14.68 0.44 -6.39
C PRO A 363 -14.12 -0.98 -6.38
N ASP A 364 -14.61 -1.82 -7.30
CA ASP A 364 -14.05 -3.15 -7.55
C ASP A 364 -12.62 -3.04 -8.08
N ALA A 365 -11.77 -4.02 -7.73
CA ALA A 365 -10.36 -4.08 -8.13
C ALA A 365 -10.16 -4.10 -9.66
N PHE A 366 -11.12 -4.60 -10.41
CA PHE A 366 -11.10 -4.67 -11.88
C PHE A 366 -11.78 -3.48 -12.56
N ASN A 367 -12.23 -2.47 -11.82
CA ASN A 367 -12.82 -1.28 -12.42
C ASN A 367 -11.75 -0.50 -13.22
N PRO A 368 -11.87 -0.41 -14.56
CA PRO A 368 -10.84 0.18 -15.42
C PRO A 368 -10.63 1.69 -15.20
N ALA A 369 -11.60 2.38 -14.61
CA ALA A 369 -11.50 3.81 -14.32
C ALA A 369 -10.51 4.12 -13.18
N VAL A 370 -10.21 3.16 -12.30
CA VAL A 370 -9.33 3.37 -11.14
C VAL A 370 -7.93 3.76 -11.57
N LYS A 371 -7.34 3.06 -12.54
CA LYS A 371 -5.98 3.34 -13.04
C LYS A 371 -5.84 4.79 -13.47
N GLU A 372 -6.73 5.25 -14.35
CA GLU A 372 -6.66 6.59 -14.93
C GLU A 372 -6.92 7.66 -13.86
N ALA A 373 -7.93 7.47 -13.01
CA ALA A 373 -8.25 8.40 -11.93
C ALA A 373 -7.06 8.59 -10.97
N VAL A 374 -6.47 7.48 -10.51
CA VAL A 374 -5.35 7.52 -9.56
C VAL A 374 -4.10 8.11 -10.20
N SER A 375 -3.71 7.62 -11.41
CA SER A 375 -2.49 8.10 -12.06
C SER A 375 -2.56 9.59 -12.40
N SER A 376 -3.71 10.08 -12.87
CA SER A 376 -3.90 11.52 -13.16
C SER A 376 -3.81 12.39 -11.91
N ALA A 377 -4.46 11.99 -10.81
CA ALA A 377 -4.41 12.71 -9.55
C ALA A 377 -2.99 12.74 -8.96
N VAL A 378 -2.28 11.62 -9.03
CA VAL A 378 -0.90 11.51 -8.56
C VAL A 378 0.05 12.37 -9.39
N LYS A 379 -0.07 12.38 -10.72
CA LYS A 379 0.71 13.27 -11.62
C LYS A 379 0.53 14.75 -11.25
N GLU A 380 -0.73 15.16 -11.06
CA GLU A 380 -1.05 16.54 -10.69
C GLU A 380 -0.45 16.90 -9.33
N ALA A 381 -0.60 16.05 -8.33
CA ALA A 381 -0.04 16.25 -7.00
C ALA A 381 1.50 16.31 -7.03
N ALA A 382 2.15 15.43 -7.82
CA ALA A 382 3.61 15.44 -7.98
C ALA A 382 4.11 16.76 -8.58
N ARG A 383 3.43 17.29 -9.61
CA ARG A 383 3.76 18.60 -10.19
C ARG A 383 3.53 19.74 -9.21
N LYS A 384 2.39 19.77 -8.52
CA LYS A 384 2.07 20.80 -7.52
C LYS A 384 3.06 20.84 -6.36
N THR A 385 3.61 19.72 -5.97
CA THR A 385 4.57 19.61 -4.86
C THR A 385 6.04 19.69 -5.30
N GLY A 386 6.30 19.85 -6.60
CA GLY A 386 7.65 20.04 -7.14
C GLY A 386 8.52 18.78 -7.15
N VAL A 387 7.94 17.58 -6.98
CA VAL A 387 8.70 16.33 -7.05
C VAL A 387 8.75 15.72 -8.45
N ALA A 388 7.95 16.20 -9.38
CA ALA A 388 8.00 15.84 -10.80
C ALA A 388 9.25 16.43 -11.47
N ARG A 389 9.84 15.67 -12.43
CA ARG A 389 10.95 16.17 -13.29
C ARG A 389 10.42 16.75 -14.61
N ILE A 390 9.23 16.28 -15.07
CA ILE A 390 8.59 16.69 -16.32
C ILE A 390 7.10 16.98 -16.15
#